data_f9b8bed13dc8aacdbadef739f90a2910
#
_entry.id   f9b8bed13dc8aacdbadef739f90a2910
#
_cell.length_a   1.000
_cell.length_b   1.000
_cell.length_c   1.000
_cell.angle_alpha   90.00
_cell.angle_beta   90.00
_cell.angle_gamma   90.00
#
_symmetry.space_group_name_H-M   'P 1'
#
loop_
_entity.id
_entity.type
_entity.pdbx_description
1 polymer ?
#
loop_
_entity_poly.entity_id
_entity_poly.type
_entity_poly.pdbx_seq_one_letter_code
_entity_poly.pdbx_strand_id
1 'polypeptide(L)'
;MKFVNKNILVLTDGSEGMISQVIGLAQEFSKNINSLETKLLFPWSKLQPGILPIFPWIFLNNINNIKSPDIIISCGRKSVYLSIFLKKKFSKAINIHIQNPKINFYNFDYIIAPNHDNINGKNVICSIGALHKFNKKNINQLTKSKFDLPKKNLVS
;
A
#
# COMPACT_ATOMS: atom_id res chain seq x y z
N MET A 1 6.07 -13.57 -13.18
CA MET A 1 6.24 -12.15 -13.48
C MET A 1 7.00 -11.46 -12.37
N LYS A 2 8.01 -10.76 -12.74
CA LYS A 2 8.88 -10.18 -11.72
C LYS A 2 9.13 -8.70 -12.02
N PHE A 3 9.05 -7.88 -10.98
CA PHE A 3 9.38 -6.48 -11.03
C PHE A 3 10.76 -6.26 -10.42
N VAL A 4 11.74 -7.02 -10.93
CA VAL A 4 13.05 -7.20 -10.29
C VAL A 4 13.76 -5.90 -9.97
N ASN A 5 13.64 -4.94 -10.85
CA ASN A 5 14.33 -3.65 -10.69
C ASN A 5 13.40 -2.52 -10.25
N LYS A 6 12.21 -2.86 -9.74
CA LYS A 6 11.27 -1.84 -9.30
C LYS A 6 11.57 -1.40 -7.87
N ASN A 7 11.42 -0.12 -7.62
CA ASN A 7 11.55 0.45 -6.28
C ASN A 7 10.23 0.30 -5.56
N ILE A 8 10.25 -0.39 -4.43
CA ILE A 8 9.05 -0.57 -3.61
C ILE A 8 9.22 0.21 -2.32
N LEU A 9 8.22 1.03 -2.01
CA LEU A 9 8.15 1.72 -0.74
C LEU A 9 7.05 1.07 0.09
N VAL A 10 7.43 0.56 1.27
CA VAL A 10 6.46 -0.04 2.19
C VAL A 10 6.22 0.91 3.36
N LEU A 11 4.95 1.08 3.71
CA LEU A 11 4.51 1.99 4.76
C LEU A 11 3.77 1.22 5.83
N THR A 12 4.15 1.44 7.08
CA THR A 12 3.49 0.80 8.23
C THR A 12 3.26 1.80 9.34
N ASP A 13 2.47 1.41 10.32
CA ASP A 13 2.30 2.18 11.56
C ASP A 13 3.29 1.74 12.64
N GLY A 14 4.21 0.83 12.31
CA GLY A 14 5.29 0.44 13.20
C GLY A 14 5.10 -0.89 13.91
N SER A 15 3.94 -1.54 13.82
CA SER A 15 3.75 -2.84 14.44
C SER A 15 4.45 -3.94 13.64
N GLU A 16 4.97 -4.94 14.35
CA GLU A 16 5.68 -6.05 13.70
C GLU A 16 4.79 -6.84 12.76
N GLY A 17 3.52 -7.02 13.10
CA GLY A 17 2.57 -7.71 12.24
C GLY A 17 2.35 -7.00 10.92
N MET A 18 2.25 -5.68 10.95
CA MET A 18 2.11 -4.88 9.73
C MET A 18 3.38 -4.94 8.89
N ILE A 19 4.53 -4.82 9.54
CA ILE A 19 5.82 -4.88 8.85
C ILE A 19 5.97 -6.22 8.12
N SER A 20 5.64 -7.33 8.79
CA SER A 20 5.70 -8.65 8.18
C SER A 20 4.82 -8.76 6.94
N GLN A 21 3.62 -8.20 7.00
CA GLN A 21 2.69 -8.28 5.88
C GLN A 21 3.18 -7.49 4.67
N VAL A 22 3.61 -6.25 4.87
CA VAL A 22 4.05 -5.41 3.75
C VAL A 22 5.37 -5.90 3.16
N ILE A 23 6.31 -6.31 4.00
CA ILE A 23 7.60 -6.82 3.53
C ILE A 23 7.39 -8.16 2.81
N GLY A 24 6.57 -9.03 3.37
CA GLY A 24 6.27 -10.33 2.75
C GLY A 24 5.71 -10.16 1.34
N LEU A 25 4.78 -9.24 1.16
CA LEU A 25 4.23 -8.96 -0.16
C LEU A 25 5.27 -8.32 -1.08
N ALA A 26 6.01 -7.35 -0.56
CA ALA A 26 6.99 -6.62 -1.36
C ALA A 26 8.10 -7.53 -1.89
N GLN A 27 8.54 -8.49 -1.09
CA GLN A 27 9.60 -9.43 -1.48
C GLN A 27 9.20 -10.30 -2.66
N GLU A 28 7.92 -10.51 -2.87
CA GLU A 28 7.45 -11.28 -4.03
C GLU A 28 7.55 -10.48 -5.33
N PHE A 29 7.67 -9.17 -5.25
CA PHE A 29 7.77 -8.33 -6.43
C PHE A 29 9.21 -7.90 -6.73
N SER A 30 9.99 -7.57 -5.72
CA SER A 30 11.32 -7.00 -5.92
C SER A 30 12.16 -7.16 -4.67
N LYS A 31 13.48 -7.04 -4.84
CA LYS A 31 14.42 -7.00 -3.73
C LYS A 31 14.74 -5.56 -3.30
N ASN A 32 14.38 -4.59 -4.11
CA ASN A 32 14.66 -3.19 -3.82
C ASN A 32 13.50 -2.59 -3.03
N ILE A 33 13.55 -2.76 -1.72
CA ILE A 33 12.47 -2.40 -0.80
C ILE A 33 12.98 -1.37 0.19
N ASN A 34 12.27 -0.26 0.30
CA ASN A 34 12.49 0.76 1.31
C ASN A 34 11.30 0.76 2.26
N SER A 35 11.57 0.81 3.56
CA SER A 35 10.54 0.74 4.58
C SER A 35 10.46 2.07 5.34
N LEU A 36 9.25 2.50 5.62
CA LEU A 36 9.01 3.75 6.32
C LEU A 36 7.86 3.58 7.31
N GLU A 37 8.11 3.95 8.56
CA GLU A 37 7.05 4.01 9.56
C GLU A 37 6.35 5.36 9.46
N THR A 38 5.04 5.36 9.24
CA THR A 38 4.26 6.61 9.12
C THR A 38 4.05 7.22 10.48
N LYS A 39 4.42 8.48 10.62
CA LYS A 39 4.24 9.26 11.84
C LYS A 39 3.47 10.54 11.52
N LEU A 40 2.43 10.79 12.28
CA LEU A 40 1.51 11.90 12.06
C LEU A 40 1.42 12.80 13.28
N LEU A 41 1.21 14.09 13.02
CA LEU A 41 0.89 15.06 14.05
C LEU A 41 -0.51 14.81 14.62
N PHE A 42 -0.72 15.19 15.87
CA PHE A 42 -2.05 15.24 16.48
C PHE A 42 -2.83 16.40 15.81
N PRO A 43 -4.13 16.26 15.50
CA PRO A 43 -5.01 15.12 15.82
C PRO A 43 -5.05 14.01 14.75
N TRP A 44 -4.39 14.16 13.62
CA TRP A 44 -4.41 13.13 12.56
C TRP A 44 -3.95 11.77 13.07
N SER A 45 -2.99 11.76 13.99
CA SER A 45 -2.48 10.50 14.57
C SER A 45 -3.55 9.70 15.31
N LYS A 46 -4.68 10.31 15.66
CA LYS A 46 -5.76 9.67 16.39
C LYS A 46 -7.05 9.53 15.60
N LEU A 47 -7.15 10.18 14.46
CA LEU A 47 -8.40 10.20 13.67
C LEU A 47 -8.35 9.18 12.53
N GLN A 48 -9.53 8.74 12.14
CA GLN A 48 -9.67 7.90 10.95
C GLN A 48 -9.41 8.72 9.69
N PRO A 49 -8.82 8.09 8.66
CA PRO A 49 -8.67 8.76 7.37
C PRO A 49 -10.02 9.25 6.83
N GLY A 50 -10.01 10.44 6.24
CA GLY A 50 -11.21 11.02 5.66
C GLY A 50 -11.92 12.03 6.54
N ILE A 51 -11.60 12.08 7.84
CA ILE A 51 -12.23 13.06 8.74
C ILE A 51 -11.65 14.44 8.51
N LEU A 52 -10.34 14.54 8.37
CA LEU A 52 -9.64 15.80 8.11
C LEU A 52 -8.87 15.72 6.80
N PRO A 53 -8.68 16.86 6.13
CA PRO A 53 -7.89 16.87 4.90
C PRO A 53 -6.42 16.51 5.16
N ILE A 54 -5.76 16.02 4.12
CA ILE A 54 -4.37 15.60 4.19
C ILE A 54 -3.48 16.75 3.69
N PHE A 55 -2.60 17.21 4.55
CA PHE A 55 -1.63 18.27 4.21
C PHE A 55 -0.21 17.73 4.32
N PRO A 56 0.76 18.28 3.57
CA PRO A 56 2.16 17.82 3.67
C PRO A 56 2.75 17.95 5.06
N TRP A 57 2.34 18.97 5.82
CA TRP A 57 2.93 19.27 7.12
C TRP A 57 2.43 18.37 8.25
N ILE A 58 1.42 17.53 8.00
CA ILE A 58 0.93 16.61 9.04
C ILE A 58 1.89 15.44 9.28
N PHE A 59 2.77 15.18 8.33
CA PHE A 59 3.71 14.05 8.43
C PHE A 59 4.97 14.48 9.18
N LEU A 60 5.32 13.71 10.20
CA LEU A 60 6.58 13.90 10.91
C LEU A 60 7.75 13.32 10.14
N ASN A 61 7.46 12.54 9.12
CA ASN A 61 8.46 11.97 8.23
C ASN A 61 9.03 13.03 7.30
N ASN A 62 10.27 12.83 6.88
CA ASN A 62 10.87 13.69 5.86
C ASN A 62 10.39 13.27 4.48
N ILE A 63 9.20 13.73 4.11
CA ILE A 63 8.55 13.34 2.86
C ILE A 63 9.25 13.89 1.63
N ASN A 64 10.07 14.94 1.78
CA ASN A 64 10.77 15.53 0.64
C ASN A 64 11.92 14.65 0.15
N ASN A 65 12.43 13.78 1.01
CA ASN A 65 13.54 12.88 0.67
C ASN A 65 13.06 11.53 0.12
N ILE A 66 11.77 11.33 0.00
CA ILE A 66 11.25 10.08 -0.54
C ILE A 66 11.46 10.06 -2.03
N LYS A 67 12.24 9.08 -2.50
CA LYS A 67 12.45 8.88 -3.94
C LYS A 67 11.19 8.30 -4.57
N SER A 68 10.96 8.63 -5.84
CA SER A 68 9.80 8.14 -6.57
C SER A 68 9.75 6.61 -6.55
N PRO A 69 8.77 6.01 -5.88
CA PRO A 69 8.62 4.56 -5.91
C PRO A 69 7.86 4.13 -7.16
N ASP A 70 8.07 2.89 -7.56
CA ASP A 70 7.25 2.27 -8.60
C ASP A 70 5.99 1.64 -7.99
N ILE A 71 6.13 1.13 -6.77
CA ILE A 71 5.02 0.50 -6.05
C ILE A 71 5.04 0.99 -4.60
N ILE A 72 3.86 1.34 -4.09
CA ILE A 72 3.65 1.69 -2.70
C ILE A 72 2.79 0.60 -2.08
N ILE A 73 3.27 -0.01 -1.00
CA ILE A 73 2.51 -1.02 -0.27
C ILE A 73 2.35 -0.52 1.16
N SER A 74 1.11 -0.39 1.62
CA SER A 74 0.84 0.17 2.94
C SER A 74 -0.04 -0.74 3.77
N CYS A 75 0.12 -0.67 5.07
CA CYS A 75 -0.73 -1.35 6.04
C CYS A 75 -0.83 -0.49 7.29
N GLY A 76 -2.04 -0.31 7.80
CA GLY A 76 -2.28 0.46 9.01
C GLY A 76 -2.97 1.78 8.75
N ARG A 77 -3.65 2.29 9.78
CA ARG A 77 -4.47 3.49 9.70
C ARG A 77 -3.66 4.75 9.34
N LYS A 78 -2.53 4.93 9.99
CA LYS A 78 -1.68 6.10 9.72
C LYS A 78 -1.08 6.04 8.31
N SER A 79 -0.76 4.83 7.86
CA SER A 79 -0.17 4.64 6.54
C SER A 79 -1.13 4.94 5.40
N VAL A 80 -2.44 4.88 5.66
CA VAL A 80 -3.43 5.31 4.68
C VAL A 80 -3.22 6.77 4.30
N TYR A 81 -2.98 7.64 5.29
CA TYR A 81 -2.73 9.06 5.03
C TYR A 81 -1.53 9.28 4.11
N LEU A 82 -0.41 8.65 4.46
CA LEU A 82 0.82 8.84 3.70
C LEU A 82 0.73 8.20 2.31
N SER A 83 0.08 7.05 2.23
CA SER A 83 -0.14 6.35 0.97
C SER A 83 -0.93 7.21 -0.03
N ILE A 84 -2.01 7.83 0.42
CA ILE A 84 -2.84 8.70 -0.42
C ILE A 84 -2.03 9.93 -0.86
N PHE A 85 -1.31 10.53 0.07
CA PHE A 85 -0.47 11.69 -0.23
C PHE A 85 0.59 11.36 -1.28
N LEU A 86 1.28 10.24 -1.11
CA LEU A 86 2.34 9.84 -2.03
C LEU A 86 1.79 9.41 -3.38
N LYS A 87 0.61 8.81 -3.43
CA LYS A 87 -0.01 8.47 -4.70
C LYS A 87 -0.32 9.72 -5.53
N LYS A 88 -0.74 10.80 -4.88
CA LYS A 88 -0.96 12.06 -5.58
C LYS A 88 0.35 12.68 -6.07
N LYS A 89 1.39 12.55 -5.26
CA LYS A 89 2.71 13.06 -5.62
C LYS A 89 3.38 12.24 -6.73
N PHE A 90 3.25 10.92 -6.65
CA PHE A 90 3.83 9.98 -7.61
C PHE A 90 2.72 9.22 -8.32
N SER A 91 2.01 9.90 -9.20
CA SER A 91 0.77 9.39 -9.79
C SER A 91 0.96 8.09 -10.60
N LYS A 92 2.16 7.83 -11.07
CA LYS A 92 2.45 6.61 -11.83
C LYS A 92 2.74 5.40 -10.94
N ALA A 93 2.98 5.63 -9.65
CA ALA A 93 3.23 4.52 -8.71
C ALA A 93 1.94 3.71 -8.53
N ILE A 94 2.11 2.39 -8.40
CA ILE A 94 0.99 1.52 -8.08
C ILE A 94 0.81 1.53 -6.57
N ASN A 95 -0.38 1.86 -6.11
CA ASN A 95 -0.67 1.98 -4.68
C ASN A 95 -1.50 0.80 -4.22
N ILE A 96 -0.92 -0.02 -3.33
CA ILE A 96 -1.55 -1.22 -2.78
C ILE A 96 -1.69 -1.04 -1.27
N HIS A 97 -2.89 -1.31 -0.75
CA HIS A 97 -3.13 -1.28 0.68
C HIS A 97 -3.53 -2.66 1.17
N ILE A 98 -3.00 -3.06 2.32
CA ILE A 98 -3.33 -4.33 2.96
C ILE A 98 -4.30 -4.05 4.09
N GLN A 99 -5.41 -4.78 4.13
CA GLN A 99 -6.53 -4.66 5.04
C GLN A 99 -7.51 -3.57 4.61
N ASN A 100 -8.59 -3.41 5.36
CA ASN A 100 -9.62 -2.42 5.06
C ASN A 100 -9.09 -1.01 5.39
N PRO A 101 -8.96 -0.12 4.40
CA PRO A 101 -8.45 1.22 4.66
C PRO A 101 -9.46 2.14 5.34
N LYS A 102 -10.73 1.75 5.38
CA LYS A 102 -11.84 2.52 5.98
C LYS A 102 -11.99 3.92 5.38
N ILE A 103 -11.68 4.03 4.10
CA ILE A 103 -11.85 5.23 3.29
C ILE A 103 -12.18 4.76 1.87
N ASN A 104 -12.57 5.68 0.99
CA ASN A 104 -12.93 5.37 -0.38
C ASN A 104 -11.84 4.52 -1.05
N PHE A 105 -12.22 3.37 -1.57
CA PHE A 105 -11.30 2.40 -2.16
C PHE A 105 -10.62 2.91 -3.43
N TYR A 106 -11.19 3.91 -4.08
CA TYR A 106 -10.59 4.49 -5.28
C TYR A 106 -9.29 5.26 -5.01
N ASN A 107 -8.97 5.51 -3.74
CA ASN A 107 -7.66 6.06 -3.37
C ASN A 107 -6.52 5.09 -3.61
N PHE A 108 -6.84 3.81 -3.87
CA PHE A 108 -5.85 2.76 -4.07
C PHE A 108 -6.05 2.09 -5.41
N ASP A 109 -4.96 1.61 -6.01
CA ASP A 109 -5.06 0.78 -7.20
C ASP A 109 -5.54 -0.62 -6.83
N TYR A 110 -5.07 -1.14 -5.69
CA TYR A 110 -5.49 -2.45 -5.19
C TYR A 110 -5.58 -2.43 -3.66
N ILE A 111 -6.54 -3.20 -3.15
CA ILE A 111 -6.68 -3.45 -1.72
C ILE A 111 -6.66 -4.95 -1.54
N ILE A 112 -5.77 -5.45 -0.67
CA ILE A 112 -5.69 -6.87 -0.36
C ILE A 112 -6.21 -7.04 1.06
N ALA A 113 -7.32 -7.74 1.21
CA ALA A 113 -7.95 -7.90 2.51
C ALA A 113 -8.33 -9.35 2.76
N PRO A 114 -8.24 -9.81 4.01
CA PRO A 114 -8.73 -11.13 4.35
C PRO A 114 -10.26 -11.19 4.23
N ASN A 115 -10.78 -12.40 4.01
CA ASN A 115 -12.22 -12.58 3.83
C ASN A 115 -13.05 -12.06 5.01
N HIS A 116 -12.50 -12.12 6.23
CA HIS A 116 -13.23 -11.68 7.41
C HIS A 116 -13.44 -10.16 7.47
N ASP A 117 -12.75 -9.40 6.63
CA ASP A 117 -12.99 -7.96 6.56
C ASP A 117 -14.28 -7.61 5.82
N ASN A 118 -14.83 -8.55 5.06
CA ASN A 118 -16.11 -8.41 4.34
C ASN A 118 -16.19 -7.15 3.47
N ILE A 119 -15.11 -6.82 2.77
CA ILE A 119 -15.11 -5.69 1.85
C ILE A 119 -15.13 -6.20 0.42
N ASN A 120 -15.82 -5.45 -0.44
CA ASN A 120 -15.96 -5.77 -1.85
C ASN A 120 -15.71 -4.53 -2.69
N GLY A 121 -15.14 -4.75 -3.88
CA GLY A 121 -14.87 -3.68 -4.81
C GLY A 121 -14.14 -4.21 -6.02
N LYS A 122 -14.13 -3.42 -7.09
CA LYS A 122 -13.46 -3.83 -8.33
C LYS A 122 -11.95 -3.98 -8.14
N ASN A 123 -11.38 -3.24 -7.19
CA ASN A 123 -9.96 -3.24 -6.90
C ASN A 123 -9.62 -3.97 -5.60
N VAL A 124 -10.58 -4.72 -5.04
CA VAL A 124 -10.37 -5.48 -3.81
C VAL A 124 -10.05 -6.93 -4.16
N ILE A 125 -8.96 -7.43 -3.60
CA ILE A 125 -8.56 -8.83 -3.74
C ILE A 125 -8.67 -9.47 -2.37
N CYS A 126 -9.54 -10.46 -2.26
CA CYS A 126 -9.70 -11.20 -1.01
C CYS A 126 -8.61 -12.25 -0.89
N SER A 127 -7.96 -12.30 0.25
CA SER A 127 -6.95 -13.32 0.52
C SER A 127 -7.48 -14.31 1.55
N ILE A 128 -7.05 -15.54 1.42
CA ILE A 128 -7.41 -16.62 2.35
C ILE A 128 -6.26 -16.78 3.33
N GLY A 129 -6.55 -16.68 4.61
CA GLY A 129 -5.57 -16.86 5.67
C GLY A 129 -4.81 -15.59 6.00
N ALA A 130 -3.71 -15.75 6.71
CA ALA A 130 -2.90 -14.63 7.17
C ALA A 130 -2.09 -14.03 6.02
N LEU A 131 -2.08 -12.72 5.93
CA LEU A 131 -1.40 -12.03 4.83
C LEU A 131 0.13 -12.16 4.89
N HIS A 132 0.70 -12.39 6.06
CA HIS A 132 2.15 -12.61 6.17
C HIS A 132 2.57 -13.94 5.54
N LYS A 133 1.62 -14.84 5.25
CA LYS A 133 1.87 -16.08 4.52
C LYS A 133 1.32 -16.00 3.11
N PHE A 134 1.57 -14.90 2.46
CA PHE A 134 1.09 -14.67 1.11
C PHE A 134 1.70 -15.73 0.18
N ASN A 135 0.84 -16.53 -0.45
CA ASN A 135 1.30 -17.65 -1.26
C ASN A 135 1.27 -17.32 -2.76
N LYS A 136 1.85 -18.19 -3.57
CA LYS A 136 1.92 -17.99 -5.03
C LYS A 136 0.55 -17.81 -5.67
N LYS A 137 -0.47 -18.46 -5.14
CA LYS A 137 -1.83 -18.35 -5.67
C LYS A 137 -2.35 -16.92 -5.53
N ASN A 138 -2.13 -16.32 -4.36
CA ASN A 138 -2.55 -14.94 -4.11
C ASN A 138 -1.76 -13.97 -4.99
N ILE A 139 -0.47 -14.23 -5.15
CA ILE A 139 0.40 -13.43 -6.01
C ILE A 139 -0.07 -13.50 -7.47
N ASN A 140 -0.38 -14.70 -7.94
CA ASN A 140 -0.86 -14.89 -9.31
C ASN A 140 -2.18 -14.15 -9.53
N GLN A 141 -3.07 -14.18 -8.55
CA GLN A 141 -4.33 -13.44 -8.63
C GLN A 141 -4.09 -11.95 -8.75
N LEU A 142 -3.19 -11.41 -7.92
CA LEU A 142 -2.82 -10.01 -7.98
C LEU A 142 -2.16 -9.65 -9.31
N THR A 143 -1.23 -10.48 -9.76
CA THR A 143 -0.52 -10.28 -11.03
C THR A 143 -1.50 -10.29 -12.20
N LYS A 144 -2.45 -11.23 -12.17
CA LYS A 144 -3.46 -11.34 -13.20
C LYS A 144 -4.32 -10.08 -13.29
N SER A 145 -4.75 -9.57 -12.15
CA SER A 145 -5.50 -8.32 -12.10
C SER A 145 -4.71 -7.15 -12.64
N LYS A 146 -3.41 -7.12 -12.37
CA LYS A 146 -2.54 -6.06 -12.83
C LYS A 146 -2.35 -6.03 -14.33
N PHE A 147 -2.33 -7.18 -14.96
CA PHE A 147 -2.12 -7.22 -16.40
C PHE A 147 -3.22 -6.51 -17.16
N ASP A 148 -4.41 -6.44 -16.60
CA ASP A 148 -5.53 -5.83 -17.28
C ASP A 148 -5.57 -4.31 -17.11
N LEU A 149 -4.99 -3.77 -16.02
CA LEU A 149 -5.07 -2.35 -15.71
C LEU A 149 -3.70 -1.65 -15.72
N PRO A 150 -2.74 -2.07 -14.89
CA PRO A 150 -1.47 -1.35 -14.80
C PRO A 150 -0.44 -1.79 -15.82
N LYS A 151 -0.80 -2.66 -16.71
CA LYS A 151 0.12 -3.12 -17.75
C LYS A 151 0.75 -1.95 -18.52
N LYS A 152 -0.04 -0.96 -18.82
CA LYS A 152 0.46 0.25 -19.47
C LYS A 152 1.44 1.00 -18.59
N ASN A 153 1.18 1.02 -17.30
CA ASN A 153 2.04 1.72 -16.36
C ASN A 153 3.35 1.00 -16.10
N LEU A 154 3.34 -0.32 -16.24
CA LEU A 154 4.54 -1.13 -16.04
C LEU A 154 5.45 -1.08 -17.26
N VAL A 155 4.89 -0.89 -18.42
CA VAL A 155 5.65 -0.85 -19.67
C VAL A 155 6.21 0.54 -19.95
N SER A 156 5.52 1.56 -19.48
CA SER A 156 5.93 2.95 -19.72
C SER A 156 7.13 3.39 -18.88
#